data_06e6324a1d279bab059b0d2e38ff4957
#
_entry.id   06e6324a1d279bab059b0d2e38ff4957
#
_cell.length_a   1.000
_cell.length_b   1.000
_cell.length_c   1.000
_cell.angle_alpha   90.00
_cell.angle_beta   90.00
_cell.angle_gamma   90.00
#
_symmetry.space_group_name_H-M   'P 1'
#
loop_
_entity.id
_entity.type
_entity.pdbx_description
1 polymer ?
#
loop_
_entity_poly.entity_id
_entity_poly.type
_entity_poly.pdbx_seq_one_letter_code
_entity_poly.pdbx_strand_id
1 'polypeptide(L)'
;MRQLKITKQVTNRETASLDKYLQEIGKVDLITAEEEVELAQRIKKGDQFALEKLTKANLRFVVSVAKQYQNQGLTLPDLINEGNLGLIKAAQRFDETRGFKFISYAVWWIRQSILQALAEQSRIVRLPLNKIGSINKINKTYAFLEQAHERAPSAEEIAKELDMTVNDVKES
;
A
#
# COMPACT_ATOMS: atom_id res chain seq x y z
N MET A 1 -7.10 -35.36 -33.27
CA MET A 1 -7.01 -33.88 -33.18
C MET A 1 -6.00 -33.50 -32.13
N ARG A 2 -4.88 -32.88 -32.51
CA ARG A 2 -3.89 -32.40 -31.53
C ARG A 2 -4.43 -31.15 -30.90
N GLN A 3 -4.67 -31.19 -29.59
CA GLN A 3 -4.95 -29.98 -28.81
C GLN A 3 -3.74 -29.06 -28.88
N LEU A 4 -3.94 -27.85 -29.41
CA LEU A 4 -2.97 -26.77 -29.36
C LEU A 4 -2.76 -26.38 -27.87
N LYS A 5 -1.69 -26.89 -27.26
CA LYS A 5 -1.20 -26.34 -25.99
C LYS A 5 -0.57 -24.97 -26.29
N ILE A 6 -1.26 -23.90 -26.03
CA ILE A 6 -0.69 -22.57 -26.02
C ILE A 6 0.22 -22.46 -24.82
N THR A 7 1.50 -22.76 -25.00
CA THR A 7 2.55 -22.61 -23.96
C THR A 7 3.20 -21.23 -24.01
N LYS A 8 2.67 -20.29 -24.77
CA LYS A 8 3.16 -18.92 -24.73
C LYS A 8 2.61 -18.25 -23.49
N GLN A 9 3.38 -18.29 -22.42
CA GLN A 9 3.32 -17.19 -21.43
C GLN A 9 3.63 -15.91 -22.22
N VAL A 10 2.62 -15.06 -22.38
CA VAL A 10 2.84 -13.69 -22.78
C VAL A 10 3.64 -13.07 -21.65
N THR A 11 4.96 -13.02 -21.80
CA THR A 11 5.81 -12.23 -20.93
C THR A 11 5.40 -10.78 -21.14
N ASN A 12 4.54 -10.31 -20.27
CA ASN A 12 4.13 -8.93 -20.27
C ASN A 12 5.40 -8.07 -20.05
N ARG A 13 5.56 -6.99 -20.80
CA ARG A 13 6.67 -6.04 -20.60
C ARG A 13 6.80 -5.58 -19.14
N GLU A 14 5.68 -5.48 -18.46
CA GLU A 14 5.61 -5.17 -17.02
C GLU A 14 6.33 -6.21 -16.17
N THR A 15 6.17 -7.50 -16.45
CA THR A 15 6.84 -8.58 -15.72
C THR A 15 8.36 -8.55 -15.94
N ALA A 16 8.80 -8.32 -17.18
CA ALA A 16 10.23 -8.23 -17.49
C ALA A 16 10.89 -7.00 -16.84
N SER A 17 10.21 -5.86 -16.82
CA SER A 17 10.66 -4.64 -16.13
C SER A 17 10.73 -4.83 -14.61
N LEU A 18 9.75 -5.52 -14.04
CA LEU A 18 9.71 -5.84 -12.62
C LEU A 18 10.86 -6.77 -12.24
N ASP A 19 11.12 -7.82 -13.00
CA ASP A 19 12.21 -8.77 -12.76
C ASP A 19 13.57 -8.06 -12.79
N LYS A 20 13.78 -7.17 -13.76
CA LYS A 20 14.98 -6.34 -13.84
C LYS A 20 15.13 -5.43 -12.62
N TYR A 21 14.07 -4.79 -12.21
CA TYR A 21 14.05 -3.95 -11.02
C TYR A 21 14.41 -4.74 -9.76
N LEU A 22 13.84 -5.92 -9.57
CA LEU A 22 14.13 -6.79 -8.43
C LEU A 22 15.60 -7.25 -8.42
N GLN A 23 16.18 -7.51 -9.58
CA GLN A 23 17.60 -7.84 -9.69
C GLN A 23 18.49 -6.65 -9.33
N GLU A 24 18.15 -5.45 -9.77
CA GLU A 24 18.93 -4.24 -9.49
C GLU A 24 18.91 -3.89 -8.01
N ILE A 25 17.75 -3.90 -7.36
CA ILE A 25 17.66 -3.65 -5.91
C ILE A 25 18.34 -4.73 -5.08
N GLY A 26 18.38 -5.96 -5.60
CA GLY A 26 19.04 -7.09 -4.95
C GLY A 26 20.57 -6.95 -4.88
N LYS A 27 21.17 -6.13 -5.73
CA LYS A 27 22.63 -5.87 -5.77
C LYS A 27 23.09 -4.81 -4.78
N VAL A 28 22.15 -4.03 -4.22
CA VAL A 28 22.49 -2.97 -3.27
C VAL A 28 22.78 -3.58 -1.90
N ASP A 29 23.88 -3.19 -1.29
CA ASP A 29 24.26 -3.66 0.04
C ASP A 29 23.35 -3.09 1.12
N LEU A 30 23.15 -3.88 2.17
CA LEU A 30 22.44 -3.44 3.36
C LEU A 30 23.30 -2.43 4.14
N ILE A 31 22.61 -1.48 4.77
CA ILE A 31 23.26 -0.44 5.58
C ILE A 31 23.31 -0.88 7.05
N THR A 32 24.42 -0.60 7.73
CA THR A 32 24.54 -0.80 9.18
C THR A 32 23.73 0.26 9.94
N ALA A 33 23.43 -0.01 11.23
CA ALA A 33 22.71 0.94 12.08
C ALA A 33 23.46 2.28 12.23
N GLU A 34 24.79 2.25 12.29
CA GLU A 34 25.63 3.43 12.37
C GLU A 34 25.58 4.27 11.10
N GLU A 35 25.60 3.62 9.93
CA GLU A 35 25.43 4.29 8.64
C GLU A 35 24.05 4.92 8.51
N GLU A 36 22.99 4.28 9.01
CA GLU A 36 21.65 4.85 9.03
C GLU A 36 21.60 6.16 9.81
N VAL A 37 22.22 6.20 10.97
CA VAL A 37 22.31 7.42 11.81
C VAL A 37 23.05 8.53 11.09
N GLU A 38 24.18 8.22 10.49
CA GLU A 38 24.96 9.19 9.71
C GLU A 38 24.17 9.75 8.53
N LEU A 39 23.54 8.86 7.76
CA LEU A 39 22.72 9.26 6.62
C LEU A 39 21.51 10.10 7.06
N ALA A 40 20.85 9.76 8.17
CA ALA A 40 19.75 10.53 8.71
C ALA A 40 20.17 11.94 9.12
N GLN A 41 21.32 12.09 9.72
CA GLN A 41 21.89 13.40 10.05
C GLN A 41 22.20 14.24 8.81
N ARG A 42 22.75 13.61 7.77
CA ARG A 42 23.02 14.29 6.49
C ARG A 42 21.74 14.70 5.77
N ILE A 43 20.70 13.88 5.81
CA ILE A 43 19.38 14.19 5.23
C ILE A 43 18.77 15.42 5.89
N LYS A 44 18.89 15.55 7.20
CA LYS A 44 18.42 16.74 7.94
C LYS A 44 19.12 18.03 7.50
N LYS A 45 20.35 17.91 7.01
CA LYS A 45 21.12 19.04 6.45
C LYS A 45 20.83 19.32 4.96
N GLY A 46 19.91 18.56 4.35
CA GLY A 46 19.51 18.73 2.96
C GLY A 46 20.35 17.96 1.94
N ASP A 47 21.09 16.93 2.37
CA ASP A 47 21.89 16.11 1.48
C ASP A 47 21.01 15.11 0.69
N GLN A 48 20.81 15.37 -0.59
CA GLN A 48 20.02 14.53 -1.48
C GLN A 48 20.69 13.17 -1.76
N PHE A 49 22.02 13.14 -1.81
CA PHE A 49 22.76 11.88 -2.00
C PHE A 49 22.55 10.93 -0.84
N ALA A 50 22.54 11.43 0.40
CA ALA A 50 22.25 10.62 1.58
C ALA A 50 20.81 10.08 1.56
N LEU A 51 19.85 10.89 1.12
CA LEU A 51 18.44 10.49 0.95
C LEU A 51 18.32 9.34 -0.06
N GLU A 52 18.95 9.46 -1.21
CA GLU A 52 18.96 8.41 -2.23
C GLU A 52 19.61 7.12 -1.72
N LYS A 53 20.73 7.22 -1.04
CA LYS A 53 21.45 6.06 -0.51
C LYS A 53 20.61 5.31 0.53
N LEU A 54 20.00 6.00 1.46
CA LEU A 54 19.13 5.40 2.46
C LEU A 54 17.90 4.75 1.81
N THR A 55 17.28 5.40 0.85
CA THR A 55 16.13 4.88 0.11
C THR A 55 16.49 3.62 -0.68
N LYS A 56 17.56 3.64 -1.45
CA LYS A 56 18.03 2.49 -2.25
C LYS A 56 18.32 1.26 -1.42
N ALA A 57 18.93 1.43 -0.26
CA ALA A 57 19.25 0.32 0.64
C ALA A 57 17.99 -0.39 1.21
N ASN A 58 16.85 0.29 1.24
CA ASN A 58 15.61 -0.22 1.81
C ASN A 58 14.53 -0.56 0.75
N LEU A 59 14.84 -0.49 -0.53
CA LEU A 59 13.88 -0.82 -1.59
C LEU A 59 13.40 -2.28 -1.53
N ARG A 60 14.25 -3.20 -1.13
CA ARG A 60 13.86 -4.61 -0.91
C ARG A 60 12.76 -4.75 0.13
N PHE A 61 12.84 -3.97 1.18
CA PHE A 61 11.86 -3.99 2.24
C PHE A 61 10.50 -3.51 1.74
N VAL A 62 10.47 -2.48 0.91
CA VAL A 62 9.23 -2.01 0.25
C VAL A 62 8.58 -3.12 -0.57
N VAL A 63 9.36 -3.87 -1.33
CA VAL A 63 8.85 -5.00 -2.12
C VAL A 63 8.22 -6.06 -1.20
N SER A 64 8.84 -6.37 -0.09
CA SER A 64 8.31 -7.35 0.88
C SER A 64 6.98 -6.90 1.47
N VAL A 65 6.83 -5.62 1.78
CA VAL A 65 5.58 -5.05 2.27
C VAL A 65 4.51 -5.02 1.16
N ALA A 66 4.88 -4.58 -0.04
CA ALA A 66 3.98 -4.51 -1.19
C ALA A 66 3.37 -5.88 -1.56
N LYS A 67 4.13 -6.94 -1.45
CA LYS A 67 3.65 -8.31 -1.70
C LYS A 67 2.48 -8.72 -0.80
N GLN A 68 2.37 -8.17 0.39
CA GLN A 68 1.27 -8.46 1.32
C GLN A 68 -0.07 -7.87 0.86
N TYR A 69 -0.04 -6.90 -0.05
CA TYR A 69 -1.21 -6.18 -0.54
C TYR A 69 -1.58 -6.54 -1.98
N GLN A 70 -1.00 -7.58 -2.54
CA GLN A 70 -1.35 -8.08 -3.87
C GLN A 70 -2.82 -8.51 -3.95
N ASN A 71 -3.38 -8.47 -5.16
CA ASN A 71 -4.76 -8.90 -5.46
C ASN A 71 -5.87 -8.05 -4.79
N GLN A 72 -5.59 -6.81 -4.46
CA GLN A 72 -6.55 -5.89 -3.86
C GLN A 72 -6.95 -4.72 -4.77
N GLY A 73 -6.63 -4.80 -6.04
CA GLY A 73 -7.03 -3.81 -7.05
C GLY A 73 -5.89 -3.03 -7.71
N LEU A 74 -4.66 -3.13 -7.19
CA LEU A 74 -3.45 -2.58 -7.81
C LEU A 74 -2.47 -3.68 -8.19
N THR A 75 -1.70 -3.46 -9.24
CA THR A 75 -0.62 -4.35 -9.65
C THR A 75 0.56 -4.24 -8.69
N LEU A 76 1.43 -5.27 -8.63
CA LEU A 76 2.61 -5.22 -7.77
C LEU A 76 3.55 -4.05 -8.10
N PRO A 77 3.84 -3.71 -9.38
CA PRO A 77 4.62 -2.51 -9.68
C PRO A 77 4.00 -1.22 -9.13
N ASP A 78 2.69 -1.05 -9.21
CA ASP A 78 2.00 0.11 -8.67
C ASP A 78 2.10 0.18 -7.15
N LEU A 79 1.94 -0.96 -6.47
CA LEU A 79 2.11 -1.07 -5.02
C LEU A 79 3.53 -0.72 -4.57
N ILE A 80 4.54 -1.18 -5.31
CA ILE A 80 5.95 -0.85 -5.06
C ILE A 80 6.20 0.65 -5.23
N ASN A 81 5.69 1.27 -6.28
CA ASN A 81 5.85 2.70 -6.52
C ASN A 81 5.23 3.53 -5.39
N GLU A 82 4.04 3.18 -4.94
CA GLU A 82 3.37 3.85 -3.82
C GLU A 82 4.11 3.63 -2.51
N GLY A 83 4.60 2.42 -2.28
CA GLY A 83 5.43 2.09 -1.13
C GLY A 83 6.74 2.88 -1.11
N ASN A 84 7.37 3.07 -2.26
CA ASN A 84 8.58 3.86 -2.40
C ASN A 84 8.36 5.35 -2.06
N LEU A 85 7.21 5.92 -2.43
CA LEU A 85 6.84 7.28 -2.02
C LEU A 85 6.73 7.38 -0.49
N GLY A 86 6.13 6.39 0.14
CA GLY A 86 6.07 6.31 1.61
C GLY A 86 7.45 6.18 2.25
N LEU A 87 8.34 5.40 1.66
CA LEU A 87 9.73 5.24 2.10
C LEU A 87 10.50 6.56 2.05
N ILE A 88 10.37 7.33 0.97
CA ILE A 88 11.00 8.63 0.81
C ILE A 88 10.50 9.61 1.88
N LYS A 89 9.20 9.66 2.12
CA LYS A 89 8.64 10.49 3.20
C LYS A 89 9.16 10.08 4.57
N ALA A 90 9.28 8.80 4.83
CA ALA A 90 9.85 8.29 6.06
C ALA A 90 11.31 8.71 6.24
N ALA A 91 12.12 8.62 5.17
CA ALA A 91 13.52 9.03 5.19
C ALA A 91 13.70 10.53 5.48
N GLN A 92 12.81 11.36 4.97
CA GLN A 92 12.83 12.81 5.22
C GLN A 92 12.41 13.19 6.64
N ARG A 93 11.61 12.35 7.31
CA ARG A 93 11.04 12.63 8.63
C ARG A 93 11.63 11.77 9.75
N PHE A 94 12.54 10.88 9.42
CA PHE A 94 13.15 9.98 10.39
C PHE A 94 13.99 10.77 11.43
N ASP A 95 13.78 10.44 12.68
CA ASP A 95 14.54 10.99 13.81
C ASP A 95 15.40 9.90 14.44
N GLU A 96 16.70 9.94 14.15
CA GLU A 96 17.70 9.00 14.64
C GLU A 96 17.92 9.10 16.15
N THR A 97 17.53 10.21 16.77
CA THR A 97 17.74 10.43 18.22
C THR A 97 16.82 9.58 19.09
N ARG A 98 15.74 9.03 18.51
CA ARG A 98 14.76 8.23 19.24
C ARG A 98 15.16 6.77 19.46
N GLY A 99 16.29 6.32 18.92
CA GLY A 99 16.81 4.97 19.11
C GLY A 99 16.10 3.86 18.35
N PHE A 100 15.19 4.18 17.43
CA PHE A 100 14.55 3.20 16.55
C PHE A 100 15.39 2.91 15.32
N LYS A 101 15.31 1.67 14.81
CA LYS A 101 15.78 1.38 13.46
C LYS A 101 14.90 2.06 12.42
N PHE A 102 15.51 2.52 11.33
CA PHE A 102 14.78 3.16 10.24
C PHE A 102 13.64 2.29 9.68
N ILE A 103 13.86 0.98 9.52
CA ILE A 103 12.86 0.03 9.03
C ILE A 103 11.59 0.04 9.89
N SER A 104 11.72 0.07 11.21
CA SER A 104 10.58 0.07 12.14
C SER A 104 9.71 1.31 12.01
N TYR A 105 10.29 2.44 11.69
CA TYR A 105 9.60 3.67 11.40
C TYR A 105 9.03 3.71 9.97
N ALA A 106 9.85 3.31 8.99
CA ALA A 106 9.51 3.35 7.58
C ALA A 106 8.33 2.43 7.21
N VAL A 107 8.21 1.26 7.86
CA VAL A 107 7.13 0.30 7.56
C VAL A 107 5.75 0.94 7.72
N TRP A 108 5.58 1.80 8.70
CA TRP A 108 4.33 2.50 8.94
C TRP A 108 3.98 3.46 7.78
N TRP A 109 4.96 4.22 7.30
CA TRP A 109 4.80 5.13 6.16
C TRP A 109 4.53 4.39 4.85
N ILE A 110 5.24 3.28 4.63
CA ILE A 110 5.07 2.43 3.44
C ILE A 110 3.64 1.86 3.42
N ARG A 111 3.17 1.30 4.52
CA ARG A 111 1.81 0.77 4.63
C ARG A 111 0.75 1.85 4.41
N GLN A 112 0.92 3.02 5.01
CA GLN A 112 -0.02 4.13 4.84
C GLN A 112 -0.12 4.57 3.38
N SER A 113 1.00 4.72 2.69
CA SER A 113 0.99 5.10 1.27
C SER A 113 0.31 4.05 0.40
N ILE A 114 0.57 2.77 0.64
CA ILE A 114 -0.06 1.66 -0.10
C ILE A 114 -1.57 1.61 0.17
N LEU A 115 -1.98 1.67 1.42
CA LEU A 115 -3.40 1.63 1.79
C LEU A 115 -4.17 2.84 1.24
N GLN A 116 -3.59 4.02 1.26
CA GLN A 116 -4.18 5.21 0.67
C GLN A 116 -4.34 5.05 -0.85
N ALA A 117 -3.34 4.53 -1.54
CA ALA A 117 -3.39 4.26 -2.97
C ALA A 117 -4.46 3.21 -3.32
N LEU A 118 -4.57 2.13 -2.54
CA LEU A 118 -5.62 1.12 -2.71
C LEU A 118 -7.01 1.72 -2.55
N ALA A 119 -7.20 2.60 -1.59
CA ALA A 119 -8.48 3.26 -1.35
C ALA A 119 -8.87 4.22 -2.48
N GLU A 120 -7.91 4.94 -3.06
CA GLU A 120 -8.16 5.99 -4.06
C GLU A 120 -8.11 5.48 -5.50
N GLN A 121 -7.18 4.58 -5.85
CA GLN A 121 -6.83 4.22 -7.23
C GLN A 121 -7.37 2.86 -7.68
N SER A 122 -7.73 1.98 -6.76
CA SER A 122 -8.29 0.65 -7.10
C SER A 122 -9.72 0.72 -7.66
N ARG A 123 -10.36 1.87 -7.58
CA ARG A 123 -11.73 2.10 -8.05
C ARG A 123 -11.72 2.84 -9.39
N ILE A 124 -12.66 2.47 -10.27
CA ILE A 124 -12.88 3.15 -11.56
C ILE A 124 -13.29 4.61 -11.36
N VAL A 125 -14.08 4.89 -10.30
CA VAL A 125 -14.49 6.23 -9.91
C VAL A 125 -13.81 6.58 -8.59
N ARG A 126 -13.10 7.72 -8.58
CA ARG A 126 -12.50 8.25 -7.35
C ARG A 126 -13.59 8.71 -6.39
N LEU A 127 -13.64 8.09 -5.20
CA LEU A 127 -14.53 8.51 -4.13
C LEU A 127 -13.78 9.40 -3.12
N PRO A 128 -14.44 10.43 -2.53
CA PRO A 128 -13.89 11.16 -1.40
C PRO A 128 -13.62 10.24 -0.21
N LEU A 129 -12.59 10.53 0.60
CA LEU A 129 -12.20 9.70 1.75
C LEU A 129 -13.34 9.52 2.77
N ASN A 130 -14.17 10.54 2.99
CA ASN A 130 -15.35 10.43 3.85
C ASN A 130 -16.40 9.45 3.31
N LYS A 131 -16.60 9.37 2.01
CA LYS A 131 -17.47 8.39 1.35
C LYS A 131 -16.95 6.96 1.53
N ILE A 132 -15.65 6.74 1.41
CA ILE A 132 -15.02 5.44 1.64
C ILE A 132 -15.24 4.98 3.08
N GLY A 133 -15.09 5.87 4.05
CA GLY A 133 -15.37 5.58 5.45
C GLY A 133 -16.84 5.19 5.69
N SER A 134 -17.79 5.86 5.04
CA SER A 134 -19.21 5.51 5.07
C SER A 134 -19.49 4.15 4.47
N ILE A 135 -18.91 3.82 3.33
CA ILE A 135 -19.06 2.51 2.68
C ILE A 135 -18.53 1.39 3.57
N ASN A 136 -17.38 1.58 4.21
CA ASN A 136 -16.83 0.59 5.13
C ASN A 136 -17.74 0.35 6.34
N LYS A 137 -18.34 1.39 6.89
CA LYS A 137 -19.33 1.27 7.98
C LYS A 137 -20.55 0.49 7.52
N ILE A 138 -21.10 0.80 6.35
CA ILE A 138 -22.25 0.12 5.76
C ILE A 138 -21.94 -1.37 5.55
N ASN A 139 -20.78 -1.71 5.00
CA ASN A 139 -20.39 -3.10 4.78
C ASN A 139 -20.24 -3.88 6.09
N LYS A 140 -19.69 -3.28 7.13
CA LYS A 140 -19.61 -3.92 8.46
C LYS A 140 -20.98 -4.15 9.06
N THR A 141 -21.85 -3.16 8.98
CA THR A 141 -23.23 -3.27 9.50
C THR A 141 -24.03 -4.29 8.71
N TYR A 142 -23.86 -4.34 7.38
CA TYR A 142 -24.46 -5.35 6.53
C TYR A 142 -24.08 -6.77 6.97
N ALA A 143 -22.80 -7.03 7.14
CA ALA A 143 -22.30 -8.33 7.58
C ALA A 143 -22.84 -8.71 8.98
N PHE A 144 -22.88 -7.76 9.89
CA PHE A 144 -23.40 -7.97 11.25
C PHE A 144 -24.90 -8.31 11.23
N LEU A 145 -25.71 -7.55 10.49
CA LEU A 145 -27.15 -7.78 10.39
C LEU A 145 -27.49 -9.07 9.62
N GLU A 146 -26.70 -9.40 8.60
CA GLU A 146 -26.85 -10.66 7.87
C GLU A 146 -26.63 -11.87 8.78
N GLN A 147 -25.62 -11.83 9.64
CA GLN A 147 -25.39 -12.88 10.64
C GLN A 147 -26.49 -12.95 11.70
N ALA A 148 -26.99 -11.79 12.17
CA ALA A 148 -27.98 -11.74 13.22
C ALA A 148 -29.37 -12.22 12.75
N HIS A 149 -29.72 -11.94 11.50
CA HIS A 149 -31.06 -12.24 10.95
C HIS A 149 -31.08 -13.42 9.99
N GLU A 150 -29.94 -14.02 9.67
CA GLU A 150 -29.80 -15.12 8.70
C GLU A 150 -30.41 -14.80 7.31
N ARG A 151 -30.52 -13.55 6.97
CA ARG A 151 -30.99 -13.02 5.69
C ARG A 151 -30.31 -11.70 5.34
N ALA A 152 -30.37 -11.32 4.07
CA ALA A 152 -29.87 -10.01 3.64
C ALA A 152 -30.65 -8.87 4.32
N PRO A 153 -29.99 -7.89 4.97
CA PRO A 153 -30.66 -6.75 5.57
C PRO A 153 -31.19 -5.79 4.51
N SER A 154 -32.29 -5.11 4.83
CA SER A 154 -32.80 -4.04 3.98
C SER A 154 -32.04 -2.74 4.18
N ALA A 155 -32.11 -1.82 3.20
CA ALA A 155 -31.49 -0.49 3.32
C ALA A 155 -32.04 0.29 4.53
N GLU A 156 -33.29 0.07 4.88
CA GLU A 156 -33.94 0.69 6.03
C GLU A 156 -33.37 0.19 7.37
N GLU A 157 -33.08 -1.10 7.47
CA GLU A 157 -32.46 -1.70 8.66
C GLU A 157 -31.04 -1.17 8.86
N ILE A 158 -30.26 -1.06 7.78
CA ILE A 158 -28.91 -0.50 7.82
C ILE A 158 -28.95 0.98 8.19
N ALA A 159 -29.84 1.75 7.59
CA ALA A 159 -30.02 3.17 7.88
C ALA A 159 -30.38 3.42 9.35
N LYS A 160 -31.24 2.60 9.91
CA LYS A 160 -31.65 2.69 11.32
C LYS A 160 -30.50 2.38 12.27
N GLU A 161 -29.69 1.38 11.97
CA GLU A 161 -28.56 0.99 12.82
C GLU A 161 -27.43 2.03 12.81
N LEU A 162 -27.19 2.70 11.68
CA LEU A 162 -26.15 3.70 11.51
C LEU A 162 -26.60 5.15 11.73
N ASP A 163 -27.88 5.35 12.02
CA ASP A 163 -28.49 6.69 12.14
C ASP A 163 -28.26 7.55 10.88
N MET A 164 -28.46 6.95 9.72
CA MET A 164 -28.31 7.56 8.40
C MET A 164 -29.65 7.60 7.68
N THR A 165 -29.74 8.39 6.61
CA THR A 165 -30.94 8.35 5.75
C THR A 165 -30.90 7.12 4.82
N VAL A 166 -32.08 6.61 4.45
CA VAL A 166 -32.20 5.47 3.51
C VAL A 166 -31.55 5.79 2.15
N ASN A 167 -31.66 7.04 1.72
CA ASN A 167 -31.03 7.49 0.48
C ASN A 167 -29.50 7.42 0.55
N ASP A 168 -28.89 7.83 1.66
CA ASP A 168 -27.45 7.75 1.85
C ASP A 168 -26.94 6.30 1.78
N VAL A 169 -27.71 5.36 2.30
CA VAL A 169 -27.37 3.92 2.24
C VAL A 169 -27.47 3.39 0.81
N LYS A 170 -28.48 3.82 0.05
CA LYS A 170 -28.67 3.36 -1.35
C LYS A 170 -27.67 3.96 -2.32
N GLU A 171 -27.17 5.16 -2.05
CA GLU A 171 -26.19 5.85 -2.90
C GLU A 171 -24.73 5.43 -2.60
N SER A 172 -24.50 4.73 -1.53
CA SER A 172 -23.18 4.22 -1.11
C SER A 172 -22.95 2.79 -1.57
#